data_b74692a12e209f7e055617065ccafd89
#
_entry.id   b74692a12e209f7e055617065ccafd89
#
_cell.length_a   1.000
_cell.length_b   1.000
_cell.length_c   1.000
_cell.angle_alpha   90.00
_cell.angle_beta   90.00
_cell.angle_gamma   90.00
#
_symmetry.space_group_name_H-M   'P 1'
#
loop_
_entity.id
_entity.type
_entity.pdbx_description
1 polymer ?
#
loop_
_entity_poly.entity_id
_entity_poly.type
_entity_poly.pdbx_seq_one_letter_code
_entity_poly.pdbx_strand_id
1 'polypeptide(L)'
;KVRLENGEVIRIFTNRMCDMSRYVDFDPKTACGIKERVRFDVLQELMGQYQGEELIEQCRLQADRLVPKHIIIDDILTSINYMNVLAHGLVSKDDIDHLGNRRLRCVGELLQNQFRIGFSRMERVIRERMTIQDLDIVTPQSLINIRPVTAAIKEFFGSSPLSQFMDQTNPLAELTHKRRLSALGPGGLSRERANMEVRDVHYSHYGRMCPIETPEGPNIGLISYLATYARVNEYGFIEAPFRRVERPSGRVTDEITYMTADVEDQYVVCQAAEPVDENGCLIGPRITCRHQDETIQVEPEYVDYMDISPRMMVSIATAMIPFLPNDDANRALMGANMQRQAVPLLRPEAPIVGTGMEHKICLDSEVVVLAEGDGVVTKVDATNVSVKYDSGESKDYKLIKFLRSNHGTCINQKPIVSVGERVHGGDDPTVLADGPATDQGEIALGRNILVGFMTWEGYNYEDAVLLNERLVREDLYT
;
A
#
# COMPACT_ATOMS: atom_id res chain seq x y z
N LYS A 1 22.06 -24.19 -25.01
CA LYS A 1 22.84 -25.40 -24.66
C LYS A 1 23.97 -24.99 -23.73
N VAL A 2 23.98 -25.52 -22.52
CA VAL A 2 25.05 -25.31 -21.54
C VAL A 2 25.82 -26.61 -21.42
N ARG A 3 27.16 -26.52 -21.46
CA ARG A 3 28.04 -27.67 -21.22
C ARG A 3 28.46 -27.66 -19.75
N LEU A 4 28.20 -28.74 -19.04
CA LEU A 4 28.61 -28.93 -17.67
C LEU A 4 30.10 -29.28 -17.59
N GLU A 5 30.69 -29.15 -16.40
CA GLU A 5 32.07 -29.50 -16.12
C GLU A 5 32.38 -31.00 -16.40
N ASN A 6 31.36 -31.86 -16.21
CA ASN A 6 31.43 -33.29 -16.51
C ASN A 6 31.35 -33.62 -18.02
N GLY A 7 31.26 -32.63 -18.90
CA GLY A 7 31.16 -32.76 -20.35
C GLY A 7 29.74 -32.99 -20.89
N GLU A 8 28.74 -33.15 -20.04
CA GLU A 8 27.34 -33.27 -20.47
C GLU A 8 26.82 -31.96 -21.02
N VAL A 9 25.87 -32.04 -21.96
CA VAL A 9 25.25 -30.87 -22.58
C VAL A 9 23.77 -30.84 -22.24
N ILE A 10 23.38 -29.86 -21.42
CA ILE A 10 21.97 -29.59 -21.09
C ILE A 10 21.39 -28.61 -22.10
N ARG A 11 20.16 -28.87 -22.54
CA ARG A 11 19.35 -27.93 -23.33
C ARG A 11 18.36 -27.24 -22.43
N ILE A 12 18.46 -25.91 -22.34
CA ILE A 12 17.51 -25.09 -21.61
C ILE A 12 16.38 -24.67 -22.56
N PHE A 13 15.15 -24.91 -22.18
CA PHE A 13 13.98 -24.50 -22.91
C PHE A 13 13.30 -23.34 -22.13
N THR A 14 12.74 -22.40 -22.86
CA THR A 14 11.92 -21.32 -22.32
C THR A 14 10.48 -21.46 -22.85
N ASN A 15 9.51 -20.83 -22.19
CA ASN A 15 8.13 -20.79 -22.66
C ASN A 15 7.92 -19.86 -23.88
N ARG A 16 9.00 -19.34 -24.46
CA ARG A 16 9.01 -18.43 -25.61
C ARG A 16 8.27 -17.12 -25.39
N MET A 17 8.06 -16.72 -24.15
CA MET A 17 7.50 -15.43 -23.84
C MET A 17 8.60 -14.36 -23.87
N CYS A 18 8.36 -13.27 -24.59
CA CYS A 18 9.30 -12.17 -24.74
C CYS A 18 8.66 -10.83 -24.40
N ASP A 19 9.50 -9.85 -24.11
CA ASP A 19 9.06 -8.46 -23.99
C ASP A 19 8.88 -7.87 -25.39
N MET A 20 7.66 -7.48 -25.70
CA MET A 20 7.26 -6.98 -27.02
C MET A 20 7.99 -5.68 -27.37
N SER A 21 8.29 -4.81 -26.40
CA SER A 21 8.97 -3.53 -26.61
C SER A 21 10.37 -3.65 -27.24
N ARG A 22 11.00 -4.84 -27.16
CA ARG A 22 12.31 -5.11 -27.74
C ARG A 22 12.28 -5.42 -29.26
N TYR A 23 11.09 -5.63 -29.80
CA TYR A 23 10.90 -6.11 -31.18
C TYR A 23 10.06 -5.18 -32.04
N VAL A 24 9.33 -4.23 -31.42
CA VAL A 24 8.46 -3.29 -32.12
C VAL A 24 8.91 -1.85 -31.87
N ASP A 25 8.65 -0.95 -32.81
CA ASP A 25 9.06 0.45 -32.77
C ASP A 25 8.06 1.37 -32.03
N PHE A 26 7.01 0.80 -31.44
CA PHE A 26 5.98 1.52 -30.67
C PHE A 26 5.88 0.97 -29.26
N ASP A 27 5.33 1.77 -28.33
CA ASP A 27 5.08 1.33 -26.96
C ASP A 27 3.85 0.40 -26.91
N PRO A 28 4.01 -0.90 -26.57
CA PRO A 28 2.91 -1.87 -26.54
C PRO A 28 1.81 -1.51 -25.55
N LYS A 29 2.18 -0.84 -24.45
CA LYS A 29 1.27 -0.49 -23.37
C LYS A 29 0.26 0.59 -23.82
N THR A 30 0.74 1.62 -24.49
CA THR A 30 -0.10 2.72 -24.98
C THR A 30 -0.79 2.38 -26.29
N ALA A 31 -0.10 1.72 -27.23
CA ALA A 31 -0.62 1.42 -28.55
C ALA A 31 -1.59 0.24 -28.58
N CYS A 32 -1.27 -0.87 -27.89
CA CYS A 32 -2.06 -2.11 -27.93
C CYS A 32 -2.76 -2.45 -26.62
N GLY A 33 -2.43 -1.76 -25.50
CA GLY A 33 -2.92 -2.08 -24.16
C GLY A 33 -2.27 -3.35 -23.57
N ILE A 34 -1.19 -3.87 -24.19
CA ILE A 34 -0.48 -5.07 -23.74
C ILE A 34 0.62 -4.65 -22.76
N LYS A 35 0.49 -5.09 -21.51
CA LYS A 35 1.45 -4.80 -20.42
C LYS A 35 2.33 -6.00 -20.07
N GLU A 36 1.99 -7.18 -20.57
CA GLU A 36 2.58 -8.47 -20.22
C GLU A 36 3.54 -8.94 -21.30
N ARG A 37 4.36 -9.95 -20.97
CA ARG A 37 5.18 -10.63 -21.97
C ARG A 37 4.28 -11.37 -22.97
N VAL A 38 4.68 -11.35 -24.24
CA VAL A 38 3.92 -11.95 -25.33
C VAL A 38 4.62 -13.19 -25.88
N ARG A 39 3.88 -14.08 -26.50
CA ARG A 39 4.42 -15.23 -27.22
C ARG A 39 5.21 -14.77 -28.42
N PHE A 40 6.49 -15.10 -28.46
CA PHE A 40 7.40 -14.70 -29.55
C PHE A 40 7.03 -15.29 -30.91
N ASP A 41 6.54 -16.54 -30.94
CA ASP A 41 6.09 -17.20 -32.18
C ASP A 41 4.90 -16.48 -32.83
N VAL A 42 3.91 -16.08 -32.03
CA VAL A 42 2.75 -15.32 -32.50
C VAL A 42 3.14 -13.89 -32.92
N LEU A 43 4.01 -13.25 -32.12
CA LEU A 43 4.52 -11.92 -32.46
C LEU A 43 5.28 -11.94 -33.79
N GLN A 44 6.14 -12.93 -34.00
CA GLN A 44 6.92 -13.10 -35.23
C GLN A 44 6.02 -13.36 -36.44
N GLU A 45 4.94 -14.15 -36.27
CA GLU A 45 3.91 -14.37 -37.29
C GLU A 45 3.26 -13.05 -37.71
N LEU A 46 2.83 -12.25 -36.74
CA LEU A 46 2.17 -10.96 -36.98
C LEU A 46 3.12 -9.94 -37.62
N MET A 47 4.34 -9.82 -37.16
CA MET A 47 5.36 -8.93 -37.74
C MET A 47 5.77 -9.33 -39.17
N GLY A 48 5.65 -10.60 -39.49
CA GLY A 48 5.90 -11.09 -40.85
C GLY A 48 4.76 -10.80 -41.85
N GLN A 49 3.56 -10.57 -41.37
CA GLN A 49 2.37 -10.34 -42.19
C GLN A 49 1.93 -8.86 -42.23
N TYR A 50 2.14 -8.11 -41.18
CA TYR A 50 1.62 -6.73 -41.00
C TYR A 50 2.74 -5.76 -40.60
N GLN A 51 2.58 -4.47 -40.94
CA GLN A 51 3.53 -3.40 -40.58
C GLN A 51 2.79 -2.13 -40.16
N GLY A 52 3.44 -1.31 -39.30
CA GLY A 52 2.91 0.00 -38.89
C GLY A 52 1.59 -0.09 -38.13
N GLU A 53 0.61 0.71 -38.51
CA GLU A 53 -0.71 0.78 -37.84
C GLU A 53 -1.50 -0.52 -37.95
N GLU A 54 -1.38 -1.25 -39.06
CA GLU A 54 -2.05 -2.54 -39.22
C GLU A 54 -1.54 -3.57 -38.21
N LEU A 55 -0.24 -3.56 -37.90
CA LEU A 55 0.34 -4.42 -36.88
C LEU A 55 -0.23 -4.10 -35.50
N ILE A 56 -0.39 -2.82 -35.15
CA ILE A 56 -1.00 -2.38 -33.88
C ILE A 56 -2.42 -2.91 -33.76
N GLU A 57 -3.22 -2.76 -34.81
CA GLU A 57 -4.61 -3.22 -34.82
C GLU A 57 -4.71 -4.74 -34.69
N GLN A 58 -3.87 -5.49 -35.41
CA GLN A 58 -3.82 -6.95 -35.31
C GLN A 58 -3.34 -7.43 -33.94
N CYS A 59 -2.39 -6.74 -33.32
CA CYS A 59 -1.97 -7.04 -31.95
C CYS A 59 -3.10 -6.83 -30.93
N ARG A 60 -3.95 -5.82 -31.12
CA ARG A 60 -5.16 -5.62 -30.30
C ARG A 60 -6.17 -6.74 -30.49
N LEU A 61 -6.48 -7.08 -31.74
CA LEU A 61 -7.46 -8.12 -32.08
C LEU A 61 -7.03 -9.52 -31.61
N GLN A 62 -5.74 -9.78 -31.62
CA GLN A 62 -5.17 -11.08 -31.26
C GLN A 62 -4.48 -11.09 -29.90
N ALA A 63 -4.83 -10.15 -29.02
CA ALA A 63 -4.25 -10.03 -27.68
C ALA A 63 -4.34 -11.34 -26.87
N ASP A 64 -5.43 -12.08 -26.96
CA ASP A 64 -5.60 -13.38 -26.28
C ASP A 64 -4.66 -14.49 -26.79
N ARG A 65 -4.23 -14.41 -28.06
CA ARG A 65 -3.20 -15.33 -28.61
C ARG A 65 -1.79 -14.90 -28.22
N LEU A 66 -1.54 -13.59 -28.17
CA LEU A 66 -0.27 -13.02 -27.76
C LEU A 66 -0.02 -13.25 -26.25
N VAL A 67 -1.04 -13.05 -25.42
CA VAL A 67 -0.99 -13.23 -23.98
C VAL A 67 -2.03 -14.27 -23.55
N PRO A 68 -1.72 -15.58 -23.66
CA PRO A 68 -2.64 -16.63 -23.26
C PRO A 68 -2.86 -16.57 -21.74
N LYS A 69 -4.12 -16.48 -21.31
CA LYS A 69 -4.53 -16.44 -19.89
C LYS A 69 -4.74 -17.85 -19.29
N HIS A 70 -4.17 -18.87 -19.91
CA HIS A 70 -4.23 -20.27 -19.48
C HIS A 70 -2.86 -20.91 -19.63
N ILE A 71 -2.61 -22.00 -18.89
CA ILE A 71 -1.37 -22.76 -18.97
C ILE A 71 -1.27 -23.43 -20.33
N ILE A 72 -0.18 -23.20 -21.04
CA ILE A 72 0.15 -23.82 -22.32
C ILE A 72 1.14 -24.96 -22.14
N ILE A 73 1.28 -25.81 -23.16
CA ILE A 73 2.20 -26.95 -23.13
C ILE A 73 3.65 -26.50 -22.94
N ASP A 74 4.02 -25.38 -23.51
CA ASP A 74 5.37 -24.80 -23.36
C ASP A 74 5.68 -24.44 -21.90
N ASP A 75 4.70 -23.97 -21.13
CA ASP A 75 4.86 -23.68 -19.68
C ASP A 75 5.15 -24.96 -18.90
N ILE A 76 4.45 -26.04 -19.20
CA ILE A 76 4.66 -27.36 -18.55
C ILE A 76 6.07 -27.89 -18.86
N LEU A 77 6.46 -27.86 -20.13
CA LEU A 77 7.79 -28.33 -20.57
C LEU A 77 8.90 -27.49 -19.97
N THR A 78 8.70 -26.18 -19.89
CA THR A 78 9.67 -25.26 -19.27
C THR A 78 9.79 -25.51 -17.78
N SER A 79 8.69 -25.75 -17.07
CA SER A 79 8.70 -26.07 -15.64
C SER A 79 9.46 -27.36 -15.34
N ILE A 80 9.24 -28.41 -16.13
CA ILE A 80 9.97 -29.67 -16.00
C ILE A 80 11.47 -29.46 -16.29
N ASN A 81 11.76 -28.70 -17.33
CA ASN A 81 13.15 -28.37 -17.70
C ASN A 81 13.84 -27.53 -16.60
N TYR A 82 13.13 -26.58 -15.99
CA TYR A 82 13.64 -25.79 -14.87
C TYR A 82 14.00 -26.65 -13.66
N MET A 83 13.17 -27.64 -13.31
CA MET A 83 13.50 -28.62 -12.26
C MET A 83 14.79 -29.39 -12.56
N ASN A 84 14.98 -29.80 -13.81
CA ASN A 84 16.22 -30.47 -14.22
C ASN A 84 17.44 -29.55 -14.12
N VAL A 85 17.30 -28.31 -14.53
CA VAL A 85 18.36 -27.29 -14.45
C VAL A 85 18.75 -26.97 -13.00
N LEU A 86 17.75 -26.91 -12.08
CA LEU A 86 17.97 -26.78 -10.63
C LEU A 86 18.77 -27.98 -10.07
N ALA A 87 18.44 -29.22 -10.48
CA ALA A 87 19.15 -30.41 -10.02
C ALA A 87 20.62 -30.40 -10.39
N HIS A 88 20.99 -29.70 -11.47
CA HIS A 88 22.39 -29.53 -11.91
C HIS A 88 23.08 -28.26 -11.37
N GLY A 89 22.40 -27.50 -10.46
CA GLY A 89 22.97 -26.30 -9.83
C GLY A 89 23.22 -25.12 -10.79
N LEU A 90 22.58 -25.10 -11.96
CA LEU A 90 22.73 -24.02 -12.96
C LEU A 90 21.86 -22.82 -12.70
N VAL A 91 20.87 -22.97 -11.81
CA VAL A 91 19.92 -21.91 -11.40
C VAL A 91 19.68 -22.05 -9.91
N SER A 92 19.48 -20.95 -9.21
CA SER A 92 19.10 -20.92 -7.81
C SER A 92 17.58 -21.17 -7.66
N LYS A 93 17.17 -21.59 -6.47
CA LYS A 93 15.74 -21.65 -6.10
C LYS A 93 15.20 -20.24 -6.00
N ASP A 94 13.93 -20.08 -6.40
CA ASP A 94 13.21 -18.84 -6.14
C ASP A 94 13.01 -18.63 -4.63
N ASP A 95 13.19 -17.40 -4.19
CA ASP A 95 12.93 -17.02 -2.81
C ASP A 95 11.44 -16.81 -2.60
N ILE A 96 10.85 -17.61 -1.68
CA ILE A 96 9.42 -17.57 -1.38
C ILE A 96 9.04 -16.28 -0.64
N ASP A 97 9.95 -15.72 0.14
CA ASP A 97 9.68 -14.53 0.97
C ASP A 97 9.91 -13.21 0.20
N HIS A 98 10.46 -13.31 -1.00
CA HIS A 98 10.63 -12.16 -1.87
C HIS A 98 9.28 -11.59 -2.33
N LEU A 99 9.07 -10.25 -2.21
CA LEU A 99 7.79 -9.61 -2.56
C LEU A 99 7.47 -9.61 -4.07
N GLY A 100 8.39 -10.02 -4.92
CA GLY A 100 8.12 -10.36 -6.33
C GLY A 100 7.36 -11.68 -6.50
N ASN A 101 7.41 -12.58 -5.51
CA ASN A 101 6.73 -13.88 -5.49
C ASN A 101 5.53 -13.90 -4.53
N ARG A 102 5.44 -12.92 -3.65
CA ARG A 102 4.43 -12.83 -2.59
C ARG A 102 3.50 -11.65 -2.87
N ARG A 103 2.27 -11.95 -3.30
CA ARG A 103 1.30 -10.93 -3.66
C ARG A 103 0.22 -10.74 -2.58
N LEU A 104 -0.44 -9.60 -2.62
CA LEU A 104 -1.59 -9.29 -1.80
C LEU A 104 -2.90 -9.65 -2.51
N ARG A 105 -3.90 -10.02 -1.71
CA ARG A 105 -5.30 -10.10 -2.13
C ARG A 105 -6.04 -8.92 -1.53
N CYS A 106 -6.40 -7.98 -2.37
CA CYS A 106 -7.21 -6.83 -1.97
C CYS A 106 -8.69 -7.24 -1.77
N VAL A 107 -9.45 -6.39 -1.13
CA VAL A 107 -10.88 -6.64 -0.83
C VAL A 107 -11.69 -6.96 -2.08
N GLY A 108 -11.38 -6.33 -3.21
CA GLY A 108 -12.05 -6.58 -4.50
C GLY A 108 -11.94 -8.03 -4.95
N GLU A 109 -10.76 -8.64 -4.87
CA GLU A 109 -10.54 -10.07 -5.20
C GLU A 109 -11.29 -10.99 -4.23
N LEU A 110 -11.27 -10.69 -2.94
CA LEU A 110 -11.97 -11.48 -1.92
C LEU A 110 -13.49 -11.44 -2.15
N LEU A 111 -14.06 -10.28 -2.44
CA LEU A 111 -15.47 -10.13 -2.76
C LEU A 111 -15.83 -10.82 -4.07
N GLN A 112 -15.02 -10.70 -5.11
CA GLN A 112 -15.22 -11.40 -6.39
C GLN A 112 -15.35 -12.91 -6.18
N ASN A 113 -14.51 -13.50 -5.33
CA ASN A 113 -14.57 -14.91 -5.02
C ASN A 113 -15.89 -15.29 -4.30
N GLN A 114 -16.38 -14.44 -3.40
CA GLN A 114 -17.66 -14.66 -2.73
C GLN A 114 -18.85 -14.54 -3.70
N PHE A 115 -18.83 -13.54 -4.60
CA PHE A 115 -19.81 -13.44 -5.67
C PHE A 115 -19.82 -14.69 -6.55
N ARG A 116 -18.64 -15.17 -6.95
CA ARG A 116 -18.51 -16.41 -7.76
C ARG A 116 -19.15 -17.61 -7.08
N ILE A 117 -18.91 -17.80 -5.78
CA ILE A 117 -19.54 -18.87 -4.98
C ILE A 117 -21.07 -18.66 -4.93
N GLY A 118 -21.52 -17.44 -4.68
CA GLY A 118 -22.93 -17.10 -4.64
C GLY A 118 -23.65 -17.36 -5.98
N PHE A 119 -23.03 -16.96 -7.09
CA PHE A 119 -23.57 -17.24 -8.44
C PHE A 119 -23.58 -18.71 -8.80
N SER A 120 -22.55 -19.49 -8.44
CA SER A 120 -22.56 -20.95 -8.64
C SER A 120 -23.68 -21.63 -7.87
N ARG A 121 -23.93 -21.20 -6.63
CA ARG A 121 -25.06 -21.72 -5.82
C ARG A 121 -26.40 -21.31 -6.45
N MET A 122 -26.53 -20.09 -6.95
CA MET A 122 -27.72 -19.59 -7.63
C MET A 122 -27.98 -20.35 -8.92
N GLU A 123 -26.96 -20.56 -9.76
CA GLU A 123 -27.05 -21.34 -10.98
C GLU A 123 -27.60 -22.74 -10.74
N ARG A 124 -27.11 -23.42 -9.68
CA ARG A 124 -27.62 -24.76 -9.31
C ARG A 124 -29.11 -24.71 -8.99
N VAL A 125 -29.57 -23.72 -8.23
CA VAL A 125 -30.98 -23.57 -7.86
C VAL A 125 -31.84 -23.27 -9.10
N ILE A 126 -31.34 -22.45 -10.01
CA ILE A 126 -32.04 -22.16 -11.29
C ILE A 126 -32.18 -23.43 -12.12
N ARG A 127 -31.12 -24.21 -12.23
CA ARG A 127 -31.10 -25.47 -12.97
C ARG A 127 -32.12 -26.49 -12.40
N GLU A 128 -32.17 -26.63 -11.08
CA GLU A 128 -33.15 -27.45 -10.38
C GLU A 128 -34.57 -26.99 -10.64
N ARG A 129 -34.83 -25.66 -10.57
CA ARG A 129 -36.17 -25.12 -10.84
C ARG A 129 -36.60 -25.28 -12.29
N MET A 130 -35.70 -25.13 -13.26
CA MET A 130 -35.99 -25.36 -14.69
C MET A 130 -36.39 -26.81 -14.98
N THR A 131 -35.92 -27.77 -14.19
CA THR A 131 -36.26 -29.17 -14.35
C THR A 131 -37.67 -29.48 -13.81
N ILE A 132 -38.16 -28.69 -12.83
CA ILE A 132 -39.43 -28.96 -12.13
C ILE A 132 -40.59 -28.14 -12.70
N GLN A 133 -40.32 -26.94 -13.18
CA GLN A 133 -41.34 -25.99 -13.64
C GLN A 133 -41.68 -26.18 -15.13
N ASP A 134 -42.91 -25.80 -15.48
CA ASP A 134 -43.39 -25.86 -16.85
C ASP A 134 -42.76 -24.69 -17.64
N LEU A 135 -42.05 -25.01 -18.72
CA LEU A 135 -41.27 -24.06 -19.54
C LEU A 135 -42.13 -23.03 -20.24
N ASP A 136 -43.41 -23.31 -20.48
CA ASP A 136 -44.32 -22.42 -21.21
C ASP A 136 -44.82 -21.23 -20.37
N ILE A 137 -44.69 -21.33 -19.01
CA ILE A 137 -45.19 -20.30 -18.08
C ILE A 137 -44.04 -19.62 -17.31
N VAL A 138 -42.85 -20.14 -17.40
CA VAL A 138 -41.67 -19.69 -16.59
C VAL A 138 -41.18 -18.34 -17.11
N THR A 139 -40.98 -17.41 -16.15
CA THR A 139 -40.30 -16.14 -16.39
C THR A 139 -38.91 -16.12 -15.71
N PRO A 140 -37.93 -15.35 -16.23
CA PRO A 140 -36.62 -15.22 -15.59
C PRO A 140 -36.70 -14.79 -14.11
N GLN A 141 -37.66 -13.95 -13.76
CA GLN A 141 -37.89 -13.46 -12.39
C GLN A 141 -38.35 -14.58 -11.43
N SER A 142 -39.12 -15.56 -11.91
CA SER A 142 -39.56 -16.71 -11.09
C SER A 142 -38.45 -17.73 -10.84
N LEU A 143 -37.47 -17.81 -11.74
CA LEU A 143 -36.32 -18.72 -11.64
C LEU A 143 -35.23 -18.18 -10.77
N ILE A 144 -34.92 -16.88 -10.87
CA ILE A 144 -33.81 -16.22 -10.19
C ILE A 144 -34.12 -16.06 -8.69
N ASN A 145 -33.22 -16.55 -7.87
CA ASN A 145 -33.25 -16.37 -6.43
C ASN A 145 -31.94 -15.70 -5.98
N ILE A 146 -32.01 -14.50 -5.45
CA ILE A 146 -30.84 -13.72 -4.99
C ILE A 146 -30.31 -14.16 -3.62
N ARG A 147 -31.06 -14.99 -2.86
CA ARG A 147 -30.68 -15.39 -1.50
C ARG A 147 -29.31 -16.07 -1.40
N PRO A 148 -28.89 -16.98 -2.32
CA PRO A 148 -27.57 -17.60 -2.27
C PRO A 148 -26.42 -16.60 -2.37
N VAL A 149 -26.58 -15.55 -3.21
CA VAL A 149 -25.57 -14.49 -3.36
C VAL A 149 -25.51 -13.63 -2.11
N THR A 150 -26.66 -13.20 -1.62
CA THR A 150 -26.75 -12.42 -0.36
C THR A 150 -26.19 -13.20 0.83
N ALA A 151 -26.45 -14.50 0.91
CA ALA A 151 -25.93 -15.36 1.95
C ALA A 151 -24.40 -15.48 1.90
N ALA A 152 -23.81 -15.66 0.70
CA ALA A 152 -22.36 -15.74 0.54
C ALA A 152 -21.65 -14.44 0.96
N ILE A 153 -22.23 -13.27 0.61
CA ILE A 153 -21.68 -11.98 1.02
C ILE A 153 -21.80 -11.78 2.53
N LYS A 154 -22.97 -12.09 3.12
CA LYS A 154 -23.15 -12.02 4.58
C LYS A 154 -22.22 -12.96 5.34
N GLU A 155 -21.98 -14.16 4.80
CA GLU A 155 -21.04 -15.13 5.37
C GLU A 155 -19.62 -14.55 5.39
N PHE A 156 -19.18 -13.89 4.31
CA PHE A 156 -17.86 -13.26 4.26
C PHE A 156 -17.72 -12.15 5.31
N PHE A 157 -18.63 -11.19 5.34
CA PHE A 157 -18.53 -10.07 6.30
C PHE A 157 -18.74 -10.49 7.77
N GLY A 158 -19.47 -11.58 8.01
CA GLY A 158 -19.77 -12.04 9.37
C GLY A 158 -18.76 -13.04 9.95
N SER A 159 -18.04 -13.80 9.12
CA SER A 159 -17.20 -14.92 9.58
C SER A 159 -15.77 -14.92 9.05
N SER A 160 -15.43 -14.08 8.06
CA SER A 160 -14.05 -14.03 7.55
C SER A 160 -13.11 -13.41 8.59
N PRO A 161 -11.94 -14.02 8.87
CA PRO A 161 -10.92 -13.40 9.73
C PRO A 161 -10.36 -12.08 9.21
N LEU A 162 -10.52 -11.79 7.91
CA LEU A 162 -10.07 -10.55 7.27
C LEU A 162 -11.09 -9.43 7.36
N SER A 163 -12.37 -9.76 7.58
CA SER A 163 -13.41 -8.78 7.90
C SER A 163 -13.41 -8.53 9.40
N GLN A 164 -12.78 -7.44 9.81
CA GLN A 164 -12.55 -7.10 11.21
C GLN A 164 -13.35 -5.86 11.60
N PHE A 165 -13.65 -5.75 12.89
CA PHE A 165 -14.20 -4.54 13.47
C PHE A 165 -13.14 -3.44 13.40
N MET A 166 -13.47 -2.28 12.80
CA MET A 166 -12.50 -1.21 12.57
C MET A 166 -11.97 -0.64 13.88
N ASP A 167 -10.66 -0.56 13.99
CA ASP A 167 -9.97 0.08 15.10
C ASP A 167 -10.21 1.59 15.01
N GLN A 168 -10.94 2.15 15.95
CA GLN A 168 -11.50 3.51 15.90
C GLN A 168 -11.22 4.30 17.17
N THR A 169 -10.12 4.02 17.84
CA THR A 169 -9.69 4.74 19.05
C THR A 169 -9.35 6.18 18.73
N ASN A 170 -8.58 6.39 17.65
CA ASN A 170 -8.19 7.69 17.13
C ASN A 170 -8.05 7.65 15.60
N PRO A 171 -7.94 8.79 14.91
CA PRO A 171 -7.82 8.83 13.46
C PRO A 171 -6.63 8.03 12.89
N LEU A 172 -5.50 8.03 13.60
CA LEU A 172 -4.33 7.27 13.21
C LEU A 172 -4.58 5.76 13.25
N ALA A 173 -5.31 5.27 14.26
CA ALA A 173 -5.71 3.87 14.38
C ALA A 173 -6.58 3.42 13.21
N GLU A 174 -7.54 4.24 12.78
CA GLU A 174 -8.36 3.97 11.60
C GLU A 174 -7.53 3.86 10.34
N LEU A 175 -6.67 4.85 10.09
CA LEU A 175 -5.83 4.92 8.89
C LEU A 175 -4.85 3.76 8.82
N THR A 176 -4.18 3.42 9.92
CA THR A 176 -3.25 2.29 9.99
C THR A 176 -3.97 0.95 9.84
N HIS A 177 -5.19 0.79 10.38
CA HIS A 177 -5.98 -0.42 10.19
C HIS A 177 -6.33 -0.65 8.71
N LYS A 178 -6.69 0.41 7.97
CA LYS A 178 -6.98 0.34 6.53
C LYS A 178 -5.74 -0.05 5.69
N ARG A 179 -4.53 0.21 6.19
CA ARG A 179 -3.24 -0.09 5.53
C ARG A 179 -2.57 -1.36 6.06
N ARG A 180 -3.26 -2.17 6.85
CA ARG A 180 -2.73 -3.40 7.45
C ARG A 180 -2.60 -4.51 6.42
N LEU A 181 -1.49 -5.21 6.47
CA LEU A 181 -1.16 -6.38 5.66
C LEU A 181 -1.17 -7.62 6.55
N SER A 182 -1.98 -8.61 6.25
CA SER A 182 -2.07 -9.85 7.03
C SER A 182 -1.58 -11.04 6.21
N ALA A 183 -0.67 -11.83 6.77
CA ALA A 183 -0.28 -13.12 6.22
C ALA A 183 -1.27 -14.25 6.58
N LEU A 184 -2.22 -13.96 7.46
CA LEU A 184 -3.22 -14.91 7.97
C LEU A 184 -4.50 -14.89 7.14
N GLY A 185 -5.30 -15.96 7.25
CA GLY A 185 -6.63 -16.02 6.67
C GLY A 185 -6.73 -16.91 5.44
N PRO A 186 -7.85 -16.84 4.70
CA PRO A 186 -8.11 -17.69 3.54
C PRO A 186 -7.07 -17.51 2.44
N GLY A 187 -6.35 -18.59 2.11
CA GLY A 187 -5.24 -18.59 1.15
C GLY A 187 -3.92 -18.07 1.68
N GLY A 188 -3.84 -17.74 2.97
CA GLY A 188 -2.62 -17.41 3.70
C GLY A 188 -2.16 -18.53 4.64
N LEU A 189 -1.36 -18.14 5.63
CA LEU A 189 -0.79 -19.05 6.63
C LEU A 189 -1.73 -19.19 7.84
N SER A 190 -1.60 -20.30 8.56
CA SER A 190 -2.08 -20.41 9.94
C SER A 190 -0.93 -20.07 10.90
N ARG A 191 -1.27 -19.56 12.10
CA ARG A 191 -0.26 -19.20 13.12
C ARG A 191 0.68 -20.36 13.46
N GLU A 192 0.16 -21.58 13.50
CA GLU A 192 0.89 -22.80 13.84
C GLU A 192 1.89 -23.22 12.74
N ARG A 193 1.61 -22.84 11.48
CA ARG A 193 2.45 -23.18 10.32
C ARG A 193 3.44 -22.07 9.95
N ALA A 194 3.36 -20.93 10.60
CA ALA A 194 4.24 -19.80 10.35
C ALA A 194 5.59 -19.99 11.05
N ASN A 195 6.60 -20.35 10.29
CA ASN A 195 8.00 -20.45 10.74
C ASN A 195 8.59 -19.06 11.03
N MET A 196 9.78 -19.04 11.63
CA MET A 196 10.53 -17.80 11.93
C MET A 196 10.87 -17.04 10.65
N GLU A 197 11.25 -17.72 9.58
CA GLU A 197 11.65 -17.13 8.29
C GLU A 197 10.56 -16.22 7.70
N VAL A 198 9.28 -16.62 7.76
CA VAL A 198 8.15 -15.83 7.26
C VAL A 198 7.92 -14.55 8.07
N ARG A 199 8.42 -14.49 9.31
CA ARG A 199 8.29 -13.37 10.23
C ARG A 199 9.44 -12.36 10.12
N ASP A 200 10.53 -12.74 9.44
CA ASP A 200 11.71 -11.91 9.28
C ASP A 200 11.46 -10.77 8.27
N VAL A 201 12.29 -9.74 8.37
CA VAL A 201 12.31 -8.64 7.42
C VAL A 201 13.21 -9.02 6.26
N HIS A 202 12.62 -9.14 5.07
CA HIS A 202 13.32 -9.41 3.84
C HIS A 202 13.82 -8.11 3.18
N TYR A 203 14.93 -8.12 2.44
CA TYR A 203 15.42 -6.91 1.77
C TYR A 203 14.39 -6.29 0.80
N SER A 204 13.56 -7.11 0.15
CA SER A 204 12.48 -6.65 -0.74
C SER A 204 11.37 -5.85 -0.05
N HIS A 205 11.35 -5.83 1.31
CA HIS A 205 10.41 -5.03 2.09
C HIS A 205 10.73 -3.52 2.02
N TYR A 206 11.94 -3.16 1.62
CA TYR A 206 12.36 -1.76 1.55
C TYR A 206 11.43 -0.95 0.65
N GLY A 207 10.89 0.14 1.19
CA GLY A 207 9.92 0.99 0.49
C GLY A 207 8.52 0.39 0.27
N ARG A 208 8.26 -0.84 0.71
CA ARG A 208 6.99 -1.58 0.52
C ARG A 208 6.29 -1.93 1.81
N MET A 209 6.98 -2.55 2.74
CA MET A 209 6.45 -2.94 4.04
C MET A 209 7.31 -2.34 5.16
N CYS A 210 6.66 -1.77 6.17
CA CYS A 210 7.39 -1.21 7.31
C CYS A 210 8.12 -2.31 8.10
N PRO A 211 9.42 -2.18 8.36
CA PRO A 211 10.16 -3.16 9.13
C PRO A 211 9.95 -3.03 10.66
N ILE A 212 9.37 -1.93 11.13
CA ILE A 212 9.26 -1.57 12.55
C ILE A 212 7.85 -1.85 13.06
N GLU A 213 6.80 -1.38 12.34
CA GLU A 213 5.42 -1.50 12.81
C GLU A 213 4.90 -2.92 12.62
N THR A 214 4.81 -3.69 13.70
CA THR A 214 4.23 -5.03 13.78
C THR A 214 3.67 -5.24 15.17
N PRO A 215 2.65 -6.09 15.37
CA PRO A 215 2.20 -6.43 16.72
C PRO A 215 3.28 -7.16 17.53
N GLU A 216 3.24 -7.00 18.82
CA GLU A 216 4.02 -7.82 19.75
C GLU A 216 3.30 -9.15 20.04
N GLY A 217 4.06 -10.21 20.29
CA GLY A 217 3.53 -11.52 20.65
C GLY A 217 3.33 -12.47 19.47
N PRO A 218 2.31 -13.36 19.47
CA PRO A 218 2.18 -14.48 18.54
C PRO A 218 2.07 -14.08 17.06
N ASN A 219 1.61 -12.87 16.80
CA ASN A 219 1.40 -12.35 15.45
C ASN A 219 2.58 -11.53 14.90
N ILE A 220 3.69 -11.45 15.62
CA ILE A 220 4.87 -10.71 15.17
C ILE A 220 5.31 -11.16 13.78
N GLY A 221 5.56 -10.21 12.89
CA GLY A 221 5.95 -10.47 11.50
C GLY A 221 4.85 -11.01 10.58
N LEU A 222 3.72 -11.51 11.13
CA LEU A 222 2.58 -11.99 10.33
C LEU A 222 1.58 -10.89 10.00
N ILE A 223 1.56 -9.85 10.81
CA ILE A 223 0.80 -8.63 10.57
C ILE A 223 1.81 -7.51 10.36
N SER A 224 1.75 -6.87 9.23
CA SER A 224 2.62 -5.77 8.83
C SER A 224 1.80 -4.60 8.29
N TYR A 225 2.46 -3.51 7.96
CA TYR A 225 1.81 -2.30 7.47
C TYR A 225 2.49 -1.80 6.20
N LEU A 226 1.68 -1.30 5.29
CA LEU A 226 2.16 -0.74 4.03
C LEU A 226 3.02 0.51 4.31
N ALA A 227 4.16 0.62 3.65
CA ALA A 227 5.01 1.80 3.74
C ALA A 227 4.32 3.04 3.18
N THR A 228 4.81 4.23 3.58
CA THR A 228 4.16 5.53 3.29
C THR A 228 3.88 5.77 1.81
N TYR A 229 4.84 5.51 0.95
CA TYR A 229 4.75 5.77 -0.50
C TYR A 229 4.40 4.53 -1.33
N ALA A 230 4.27 3.36 -0.70
CA ALA A 230 3.96 2.12 -1.39
C ALA A 230 2.51 2.08 -1.87
N ARG A 231 2.31 1.42 -2.99
CA ARG A 231 1.00 1.13 -3.55
C ARG A 231 0.90 -0.32 -4.01
N VAL A 232 -0.30 -0.82 -4.20
CA VAL A 232 -0.56 -2.17 -4.73
C VAL A 232 -0.96 -2.04 -6.20
N ASN A 233 -0.34 -2.83 -7.07
CA ASN A 233 -0.67 -2.82 -8.50
C ASN A 233 -1.90 -3.70 -8.82
N GLU A 234 -2.28 -3.72 -10.11
CA GLU A 234 -3.43 -4.48 -10.61
C GLU A 234 -3.33 -6.00 -10.34
N TYR A 235 -2.11 -6.52 -10.20
CA TYR A 235 -1.83 -7.95 -9.98
C TYR A 235 -1.73 -8.31 -8.49
N GLY A 236 -1.75 -7.33 -7.60
CA GLY A 236 -1.62 -7.50 -6.16
C GLY A 236 -0.18 -7.41 -5.62
N PHE A 237 0.81 -7.06 -6.44
CA PHE A 237 2.17 -6.83 -5.98
C PHE A 237 2.35 -5.42 -5.41
N ILE A 238 3.18 -5.30 -4.39
CA ILE A 238 3.49 -4.01 -3.79
C ILE A 238 4.58 -3.34 -4.61
N GLU A 239 4.33 -2.11 -5.03
CA GLU A 239 5.26 -1.25 -5.77
C GLU A 239 5.76 -0.12 -4.89
N ALA A 240 7.04 0.22 -5.06
CA ALA A 240 7.67 1.39 -4.47
C ALA A 240 8.06 2.40 -5.56
N PRO A 241 8.01 3.71 -5.27
CA PRO A 241 8.35 4.74 -6.22
C PRO A 241 9.85 5.10 -6.13
N PHE A 242 10.45 5.34 -7.30
CA PHE A 242 11.84 5.75 -7.45
C PHE A 242 11.97 6.85 -8.50
N ARG A 243 12.95 7.74 -8.34
CA ARG A 243 13.32 8.74 -9.34
C ARG A 243 14.30 8.13 -10.34
N ARG A 244 14.07 8.37 -11.62
CA ARG A 244 14.98 7.93 -12.67
C ARG A 244 16.25 8.75 -12.69
N VAL A 245 17.39 8.10 -12.87
CA VAL A 245 18.70 8.72 -13.10
C VAL A 245 19.10 8.51 -14.54
N GLU A 246 19.49 9.57 -15.25
CA GLU A 246 19.96 9.49 -16.62
C GLU A 246 21.41 9.02 -16.68
N ARG A 247 21.66 7.94 -17.42
CA ARG A 247 23.01 7.49 -17.73
C ARG A 247 23.52 8.14 -19.03
N PRO A 248 24.79 8.49 -19.16
CA PRO A 248 25.89 8.39 -18.19
C PRO A 248 26.06 9.62 -17.31
N SER A 249 25.20 10.63 -17.43
CA SER A 249 25.36 11.94 -16.77
C SER A 249 25.22 11.90 -15.24
N GLY A 250 24.58 10.84 -14.69
CA GLY A 250 24.25 10.75 -13.27
C GLY A 250 23.23 11.81 -12.83
N ARG A 251 22.42 12.37 -13.76
CA ARG A 251 21.41 13.38 -13.47
C ARG A 251 20.13 12.74 -12.97
N VAL A 252 19.69 13.17 -11.80
CA VAL A 252 18.40 12.78 -11.22
C VAL A 252 17.27 13.54 -11.90
N THR A 253 16.28 12.85 -12.42
CA THR A 253 15.10 13.42 -13.06
C THR A 253 13.92 13.50 -12.08
N ASP A 254 12.91 14.30 -12.44
CA ASP A 254 11.64 14.33 -11.69
C ASP A 254 10.66 13.22 -12.13
N GLU A 255 11.09 12.35 -13.05
CA GLU A 255 10.29 11.22 -13.49
C GLU A 255 10.25 10.14 -12.38
N ILE A 256 9.05 9.90 -11.85
CA ILE A 256 8.79 8.90 -10.81
C ILE A 256 8.30 7.60 -11.45
N THR A 257 9.04 6.53 -11.25
CA THR A 257 8.67 5.19 -11.71
C THR A 257 8.33 4.30 -10.53
N TYR A 258 7.16 3.67 -10.58
CA TYR A 258 6.78 2.65 -9.60
C TYR A 258 7.25 1.28 -10.07
N MET A 259 7.95 0.55 -9.19
CA MET A 259 8.53 -0.75 -9.51
C MET A 259 8.18 -1.79 -8.46
N THR A 260 7.89 -3.01 -8.93
CA THR A 260 7.82 -4.21 -8.09
C THR A 260 9.22 -4.67 -7.67
N ALA A 261 9.31 -5.52 -6.66
CA ALA A 261 10.61 -5.93 -6.12
C ALA A 261 11.49 -6.70 -7.13
N ASP A 262 10.88 -7.53 -7.98
CA ASP A 262 11.57 -8.29 -9.03
C ASP A 262 12.15 -7.39 -10.15
N VAL A 263 11.48 -6.26 -10.41
CA VAL A 263 11.99 -5.27 -11.37
C VAL A 263 13.11 -4.44 -10.74
N GLU A 264 12.96 -4.04 -9.47
CA GLU A 264 13.98 -3.30 -8.72
C GLU A 264 15.31 -4.06 -8.65
N ASP A 265 15.27 -5.37 -8.46
CA ASP A 265 16.46 -6.24 -8.39
C ASP A 265 17.38 -6.17 -9.63
N GLN A 266 16.86 -5.66 -10.74
CA GLN A 266 17.63 -5.53 -11.99
C GLN A 266 18.43 -4.22 -12.05
N TYR A 267 18.16 -3.28 -11.12
CA TYR A 267 18.70 -1.93 -11.15
C TYR A 267 19.53 -1.59 -9.92
N VAL A 268 20.41 -0.61 -10.10
CA VAL A 268 21.22 -0.03 -9.03
C VAL A 268 20.52 1.23 -8.52
N VAL A 269 20.14 1.23 -7.26
CA VAL A 269 19.35 2.30 -6.64
C VAL A 269 20.17 3.02 -5.58
N CYS A 270 20.34 4.34 -5.68
CA CYS A 270 21.01 5.14 -4.66
C CYS A 270 20.01 5.68 -3.62
N GLN A 271 20.57 6.05 -2.46
CA GLN A 271 19.78 6.60 -1.36
C GLN A 271 19.34 8.05 -1.64
N ALA A 272 18.17 8.45 -1.09
CA ALA A 272 17.64 9.79 -1.24
C ALA A 272 18.51 10.90 -0.58
N ALA A 273 19.38 10.52 0.36
CA ALA A 273 20.26 11.46 1.09
C ALA A 273 21.57 11.77 0.34
N GLU A 274 21.85 11.09 -0.78
CA GLU A 274 23.06 11.37 -1.55
C GLU A 274 23.04 12.80 -2.13
N PRO A 275 24.16 13.53 -2.02
CA PRO A 275 24.21 14.92 -2.45
C PRO A 275 24.11 15.07 -3.97
N VAL A 276 23.32 16.03 -4.41
CA VAL A 276 23.17 16.44 -5.81
C VAL A 276 23.61 17.88 -6.01
N ASP A 277 24.11 18.21 -7.17
CA ASP A 277 24.49 19.58 -7.52
C ASP A 277 23.26 20.42 -7.94
N GLU A 278 23.48 21.70 -8.27
CA GLU A 278 22.42 22.61 -8.74
C GLU A 278 21.77 22.16 -10.06
N ASN A 279 22.44 21.31 -10.83
CA ASN A 279 21.93 20.74 -12.08
C ASN A 279 21.20 19.39 -11.86
N GLY A 280 21.15 18.91 -10.62
CA GLY A 280 20.56 17.62 -10.26
C GLY A 280 21.47 16.42 -10.50
N CYS A 281 22.77 16.61 -10.73
CA CYS A 281 23.73 15.51 -10.90
C CYS A 281 24.28 15.05 -9.56
N LEU A 282 24.47 13.75 -9.42
CA LEU A 282 25.05 13.12 -8.23
C LEU A 282 26.51 13.57 -8.04
N ILE A 283 26.85 14.01 -6.81
CA ILE A 283 28.18 14.52 -6.45
C ILE A 283 28.98 13.42 -5.75
N GLY A 284 30.16 13.14 -6.23
CA GLY A 284 31.12 12.24 -5.57
C GLY A 284 31.75 11.23 -6.52
N PRO A 285 32.93 10.72 -6.16
CA PRO A 285 33.61 9.71 -6.97
C PRO A 285 32.97 8.33 -6.85
N ARG A 286 32.31 8.05 -5.70
CA ARG A 286 31.56 6.83 -5.43
C ARG A 286 30.33 7.14 -4.60
N ILE A 287 29.21 6.52 -4.95
CA ILE A 287 27.90 6.68 -4.36
C ILE A 287 27.48 5.37 -3.74
N THR A 288 26.90 5.44 -2.55
CA THR A 288 26.38 4.27 -1.85
C THR A 288 25.03 3.89 -2.46
N CYS A 289 24.97 2.71 -3.05
CA CYS A 289 23.81 2.17 -3.72
C CYS A 289 23.39 0.84 -3.13
N ARG A 290 22.17 0.47 -3.40
CA ARG A 290 21.57 -0.82 -3.09
C ARG A 290 21.39 -1.60 -4.39
N HIS A 291 21.79 -2.87 -4.39
CA HIS A 291 21.52 -3.81 -5.46
C HIS A 291 21.16 -5.15 -4.83
N GLN A 292 19.92 -5.59 -4.96
CA GLN A 292 19.36 -6.73 -4.24
C GLN A 292 19.55 -6.59 -2.72
N ASP A 293 20.20 -7.54 -2.07
CA ASP A 293 20.50 -7.56 -0.63
C ASP A 293 21.84 -6.87 -0.27
N GLU A 294 22.64 -6.50 -1.26
CA GLU A 294 23.97 -5.92 -1.06
C GLU A 294 23.98 -4.40 -1.14
N THR A 295 24.77 -3.80 -0.24
CA THR A 295 25.13 -2.38 -0.34
C THR A 295 26.47 -2.25 -1.06
N ILE A 296 26.43 -1.61 -2.22
CA ILE A 296 27.58 -1.45 -3.12
C ILE A 296 27.96 0.02 -3.27
N GLN A 297 29.22 0.28 -3.57
CA GLN A 297 29.69 1.62 -3.94
C GLN A 297 30.04 1.65 -5.41
N VAL A 298 29.31 2.48 -6.17
CA VAL A 298 29.45 2.60 -7.63
C VAL A 298 29.73 4.04 -8.04
N GLU A 299 30.26 4.22 -9.23
CA GLU A 299 30.40 5.56 -9.83
C GLU A 299 29.01 6.06 -10.29
N PRO A 300 28.77 7.40 -10.34
CA PRO A 300 27.48 7.99 -10.73
C PRO A 300 26.93 7.49 -12.07
N GLU A 301 27.80 7.08 -12.99
CA GLU A 301 27.44 6.59 -14.33
C GLU A 301 26.67 5.26 -14.31
N TYR A 302 26.79 4.48 -13.23
CA TYR A 302 26.16 3.16 -13.11
C TYR A 302 24.86 3.19 -12.29
N VAL A 303 24.48 4.33 -11.76
CA VAL A 303 23.22 4.50 -10.99
C VAL A 303 22.03 4.58 -11.94
N ASP A 304 20.99 3.78 -11.69
CA ASP A 304 19.77 3.76 -12.49
C ASP A 304 18.65 4.58 -11.90
N TYR A 305 18.48 4.47 -10.59
CA TYR A 305 17.39 5.11 -9.85
C TYR A 305 17.87 5.66 -8.50
N MET A 306 17.09 6.57 -7.97
CA MET A 306 17.26 7.16 -6.65
C MET A 306 15.98 7.04 -5.84
N ASP A 307 16.11 6.77 -4.56
CA ASP A 307 14.97 6.77 -3.61
C ASP A 307 14.31 8.16 -3.58
N ILE A 308 12.99 8.23 -3.43
CA ILE A 308 12.28 9.52 -3.36
C ILE A 308 12.56 10.23 -2.03
N SER A 309 12.50 9.49 -0.93
CA SER A 309 12.63 10.03 0.42
C SER A 309 13.13 8.96 1.38
N PRO A 310 13.91 9.31 2.42
CA PRO A 310 14.25 8.38 3.50
C PRO A 310 13.02 7.83 4.25
N ARG A 311 11.91 8.57 4.23
CA ARG A 311 10.64 8.16 4.89
C ARG A 311 9.93 7.02 4.17
N MET A 312 10.34 6.68 2.95
CA MET A 312 9.66 5.66 2.15
C MET A 312 9.72 4.25 2.73
N MET A 313 10.68 3.96 3.62
CA MET A 313 10.82 2.63 4.19
C MET A 313 9.92 2.36 5.39
N VAL A 314 9.30 3.37 6.00
CA VAL A 314 8.49 3.26 7.21
C VAL A 314 7.01 3.45 6.95
N SER A 315 6.16 2.92 7.85
CA SER A 315 4.72 3.15 7.84
C SER A 315 4.36 4.55 8.32
N ILE A 316 3.10 4.91 8.20
CA ILE A 316 2.57 6.21 8.62
C ILE A 316 2.76 6.44 10.12
N ALA A 317 2.41 5.47 10.97
CA ALA A 317 2.57 5.61 12.41
C ALA A 317 4.04 5.74 12.82
N THR A 318 4.93 4.97 12.21
CA THR A 318 6.36 5.04 12.47
C THR A 318 6.97 6.36 11.98
N ALA A 319 6.48 6.90 10.86
CA ALA A 319 6.92 8.18 10.32
C ALA A 319 6.54 9.39 11.20
N MET A 320 5.63 9.22 12.15
CA MET A 320 5.28 10.25 13.12
C MET A 320 6.22 10.32 14.33
N ILE A 321 7.11 9.37 14.50
CA ILE A 321 8.06 9.34 15.63
C ILE A 321 9.20 10.32 15.34
N PRO A 322 9.34 11.41 16.10
CA PRO A 322 10.45 12.33 15.93
C PRO A 322 11.76 11.68 16.40
N PHE A 323 12.87 12.01 15.74
CA PHE A 323 14.20 11.46 16.00
C PHE A 323 14.27 9.92 15.90
N LEU A 324 13.46 9.33 15.05
CA LEU A 324 13.41 7.87 14.85
C LEU A 324 14.79 7.22 14.64
N PRO A 325 15.75 7.77 13.87
CA PRO A 325 17.08 7.18 13.69
C PRO A 325 17.91 7.05 14.98
N ASN A 326 17.57 7.80 16.01
CA ASN A 326 18.25 7.75 17.31
C ASN A 326 17.65 6.73 18.27
N ASP A 327 16.50 6.16 17.95
CA ASP A 327 15.81 5.18 18.77
C ASP A 327 16.17 3.75 18.37
N ASP A 328 16.22 2.86 19.35
CA ASP A 328 16.30 1.43 19.11
C ASP A 328 15.02 0.92 18.41
N ALA A 329 15.18 0.01 17.46
CA ALA A 329 14.06 -0.53 16.67
C ALA A 329 12.96 -1.16 17.56
N ASN A 330 13.33 -1.83 18.65
CA ASN A 330 12.36 -2.41 19.58
C ASN A 330 11.50 -1.34 20.27
N ARG A 331 12.11 -0.21 20.67
CA ARG A 331 11.37 0.91 21.28
C ARG A 331 10.55 1.69 20.26
N ALA A 332 11.02 1.83 19.03
CA ALA A 332 10.25 2.41 17.93
C ALA A 332 9.00 1.59 17.62
N LEU A 333 9.09 0.25 17.62
CA LEU A 333 7.96 -0.66 17.46
C LEU A 333 6.91 -0.44 18.57
N MET A 334 7.33 -0.42 19.81
CA MET A 334 6.44 -0.16 20.96
C MET A 334 5.78 1.22 20.84
N GLY A 335 6.55 2.26 20.51
CA GLY A 335 6.05 3.62 20.30
C GLY A 335 5.01 3.71 19.17
N ALA A 336 5.28 3.09 18.02
CA ALA A 336 4.34 3.04 16.91
C ALA A 336 3.01 2.34 17.29
N ASN A 337 3.10 1.24 18.03
CA ASN A 337 1.92 0.54 18.54
C ASN A 337 1.15 1.37 19.58
N MET A 338 1.84 2.10 20.48
CA MET A 338 1.21 2.94 21.50
C MET A 338 0.51 4.17 20.92
N GLN A 339 1.02 4.79 19.85
CA GLN A 339 0.35 5.91 19.17
C GLN A 339 -1.09 5.55 18.75
N ARG A 340 -1.33 4.31 18.30
CA ARG A 340 -2.66 3.83 17.91
C ARG A 340 -3.63 3.65 19.08
N GLN A 341 -3.14 3.61 20.30
CA GLN A 341 -3.93 3.43 21.52
C GLN A 341 -4.26 4.76 22.22
N ALA A 342 -3.76 5.88 21.71
CA ALA A 342 -3.96 7.20 22.30
C ALA A 342 -5.47 7.59 22.26
N VAL A 343 -6.01 7.93 23.42
CA VAL A 343 -7.43 8.37 23.56
C VAL A 343 -7.55 9.83 23.13
N PRO A 344 -8.55 10.22 22.32
CA PRO A 344 -8.82 11.61 22.00
C PRO A 344 -9.12 12.43 23.26
N LEU A 345 -8.39 13.51 23.47
CA LEU A 345 -8.58 14.40 24.60
C LEU A 345 -9.61 15.48 24.30
N LEU A 346 -10.22 16.06 25.33
CA LEU A 346 -11.13 17.21 25.20
C LEU A 346 -10.41 18.46 24.65
N ARG A 347 -9.15 18.64 25.01
CA ARG A 347 -8.30 19.73 24.57
C ARG A 347 -6.95 19.15 24.11
N PRO A 348 -6.88 18.58 22.91
CA PRO A 348 -5.61 18.12 22.37
C PRO A 348 -4.72 19.31 22.05
N GLU A 349 -3.43 19.09 21.95
CA GLU A 349 -2.45 20.08 21.48
C GLU A 349 -1.62 19.48 20.35
N ALA A 350 -1.42 20.24 19.28
CA ALA A 350 -0.50 19.90 18.23
C ALA A 350 0.92 19.73 18.79
N PRO A 351 1.70 18.72 18.36
CA PRO A 351 3.03 18.49 18.90
C PRO A 351 3.96 19.64 18.51
N ILE A 352 4.72 20.16 19.47
CA ILE A 352 5.75 21.20 19.23
C ILE A 352 6.89 20.60 18.40
N VAL A 353 7.28 19.37 18.70
CA VAL A 353 8.28 18.62 17.94
C VAL A 353 7.57 17.52 17.14
N GLY A 354 7.63 17.63 15.84
CA GLY A 354 6.98 16.70 14.92
C GLY A 354 7.88 16.36 13.73
N THR A 355 7.36 15.55 12.83
CA THR A 355 8.07 15.07 11.63
C THR A 355 7.62 15.76 10.34
N GLY A 356 6.56 16.59 10.41
CA GLY A 356 5.90 17.20 9.25
C GLY A 356 4.91 16.26 8.53
N MET A 357 4.65 15.07 9.06
CA MET A 357 3.63 14.15 8.54
C MET A 357 2.24 14.39 9.16
N GLU A 358 2.18 15.11 10.26
CA GLU A 358 0.98 15.29 11.09
C GLU A 358 -0.17 15.93 10.30
N HIS A 359 0.12 16.98 9.53
CA HIS A 359 -0.87 17.67 8.70
C HIS A 359 -1.39 16.75 7.59
N LYS A 360 -0.50 16.12 6.84
CA LYS A 360 -0.88 15.21 5.75
C LYS A 360 -1.71 14.02 6.24
N ILE A 361 -1.35 13.44 7.36
CA ILE A 361 -2.09 12.32 7.98
C ILE A 361 -3.48 12.80 8.43
N CYS A 362 -3.57 14.02 8.96
CA CYS A 362 -4.86 14.59 9.35
C CYS A 362 -5.80 14.73 8.15
N LEU A 363 -5.32 15.26 7.03
CA LEU A 363 -6.10 15.37 5.79
C LEU A 363 -6.53 13.99 5.26
N ASP A 364 -5.59 13.04 5.17
CA ASP A 364 -5.85 11.70 4.60
C ASP A 364 -6.72 10.82 5.50
N SER A 365 -6.85 11.13 6.79
CA SER A 365 -7.71 10.39 7.74
C SER A 365 -9.20 10.69 7.58
N GLU A 366 -9.57 11.73 6.83
CA GLU A 366 -10.96 12.17 6.59
C GLU A 366 -11.75 12.52 7.86
N VAL A 367 -11.09 12.71 9.00
CA VAL A 367 -11.76 13.07 10.26
C VAL A 367 -12.05 14.56 10.37
N VAL A 368 -11.34 15.38 9.61
CA VAL A 368 -11.49 16.82 9.51
C VAL A 368 -12.40 17.18 8.34
N VAL A 369 -13.05 18.33 8.43
CA VAL A 369 -13.89 18.85 7.35
C VAL A 369 -13.06 19.80 6.49
N LEU A 370 -12.96 19.53 5.21
CA LEU A 370 -12.13 20.28 4.25
C LEU A 370 -12.98 21.15 3.34
N ALA A 371 -12.42 22.27 2.90
CA ALA A 371 -13.01 23.10 1.85
C ALA A 371 -12.83 22.42 0.48
N GLU A 372 -13.90 22.34 -0.32
CA GLU A 372 -13.87 21.70 -1.66
C GLU A 372 -13.38 22.65 -2.76
N GLY A 373 -13.33 23.95 -2.48
CA GLY A 373 -12.92 24.97 -3.44
C GLY A 373 -12.58 26.29 -2.76
N ASP A 374 -12.18 27.27 -3.60
CA ASP A 374 -11.91 28.62 -3.13
C ASP A 374 -13.22 29.37 -2.84
N GLY A 375 -13.29 30.04 -1.69
CA GLY A 375 -14.50 30.73 -1.29
C GLY A 375 -14.37 31.51 0.01
N VAL A 376 -15.51 31.92 0.54
CA VAL A 376 -15.61 32.68 1.80
C VAL A 376 -16.61 32.01 2.73
N VAL A 377 -16.25 31.90 4.00
CA VAL A 377 -17.13 31.39 5.04
C VAL A 377 -18.24 32.41 5.35
N THR A 378 -19.48 32.01 5.17
CA THR A 378 -20.66 32.88 5.36
C THR A 378 -21.30 32.71 6.71
N LYS A 379 -21.28 31.51 7.27
CA LYS A 379 -21.90 31.19 8.55
C LYS A 379 -21.09 30.12 9.28
N VAL A 380 -20.95 30.27 10.59
CA VAL A 380 -20.33 29.29 11.48
C VAL A 380 -21.20 29.12 12.71
N ASP A 381 -21.65 27.91 12.91
CA ASP A 381 -22.34 27.44 14.11
C ASP A 381 -21.64 26.23 14.71
N ALA A 382 -21.94 25.87 15.94
CA ALA A 382 -21.38 24.66 16.56
C ALA A 382 -21.66 23.35 15.77
N THR A 383 -22.68 23.34 14.93
CA THR A 383 -23.19 22.17 14.19
C THR A 383 -23.04 22.29 12.67
N ASN A 384 -22.87 23.50 12.15
CA ASN A 384 -22.81 23.73 10.70
C ASN A 384 -21.80 24.82 10.35
N VAL A 385 -21.12 24.63 9.24
CA VAL A 385 -20.27 25.64 8.58
C VAL A 385 -20.79 25.83 7.16
N SER A 386 -21.10 27.06 6.76
CA SER A 386 -21.57 27.39 5.42
C SER A 386 -20.48 28.17 4.67
N VAL A 387 -20.15 27.70 3.48
CA VAL A 387 -19.14 28.33 2.61
C VAL A 387 -19.81 28.72 1.29
N LYS A 388 -19.55 29.93 0.84
CA LYS A 388 -19.90 30.40 -0.49
C LYS A 388 -18.66 30.39 -1.36
N TYR A 389 -18.66 29.53 -2.36
CA TYR A 389 -17.53 29.37 -3.28
C TYR A 389 -17.53 30.43 -4.38
N ASP A 390 -16.34 30.72 -4.91
CA ASP A 390 -16.15 31.65 -6.01
C ASP A 390 -16.85 31.19 -7.31
N SER A 391 -17.15 29.89 -7.42
CA SER A 391 -18.03 29.32 -8.48
C SER A 391 -19.47 29.80 -8.43
N GLY A 392 -19.88 30.46 -7.33
CA GLY A 392 -21.26 30.90 -7.07
C GLY A 392 -22.10 29.88 -6.31
N GLU A 393 -21.60 28.69 -6.06
CA GLU A 393 -22.25 27.63 -5.30
C GLU A 393 -22.06 27.87 -3.80
N SER A 394 -23.10 27.56 -3.00
CA SER A 394 -23.02 27.61 -1.54
C SER A 394 -23.22 26.22 -0.98
N LYS A 395 -22.35 25.81 -0.06
CA LYS A 395 -22.40 24.50 0.56
C LYS A 395 -22.44 24.60 2.07
N ASP A 396 -23.33 23.80 2.67
CA ASP A 396 -23.47 23.68 4.12
C ASP A 396 -22.84 22.36 4.59
N TYR A 397 -21.85 22.47 5.47
CA TYR A 397 -21.16 21.35 6.09
C TYR A 397 -21.74 21.07 7.46
N LYS A 398 -22.39 19.92 7.61
CA LYS A 398 -22.94 19.48 8.90
C LYS A 398 -21.86 18.76 9.69
N LEU A 399 -21.56 19.26 10.89
CA LEU A 399 -20.54 18.70 11.77
C LEU A 399 -21.08 17.54 12.61
N ILE A 400 -20.26 16.51 12.79
CA ILE A 400 -20.55 15.38 13.67
C ILE A 400 -20.34 15.82 15.11
N LYS A 401 -21.34 15.57 15.96
CA LYS A 401 -21.30 15.99 17.36
C LYS A 401 -21.47 14.78 18.28
N PHE A 402 -20.48 14.56 19.15
CA PHE A 402 -20.53 13.62 20.28
C PHE A 402 -20.97 12.19 19.89
N LEU A 403 -20.55 11.72 18.74
CA LEU A 403 -20.82 10.35 18.29
C LEU A 403 -19.89 9.37 19.02
N ARG A 404 -20.42 8.22 19.41
CA ARG A 404 -19.62 7.15 20.01
C ARG A 404 -18.90 6.36 18.91
N SER A 405 -17.58 6.19 19.04
CA SER A 405 -16.79 5.30 18.18
C SER A 405 -16.97 3.83 18.54
N ASN A 406 -16.43 2.93 17.73
CA ASN A 406 -16.43 1.48 17.99
C ASN A 406 -15.75 1.11 19.33
N HIS A 407 -14.75 1.86 19.74
CA HIS A 407 -14.03 1.64 21.01
C HIS A 407 -14.53 2.50 22.16
N GLY A 408 -15.67 3.18 22.01
CA GLY A 408 -16.28 3.99 23.05
C GLY A 408 -15.66 5.37 23.23
N THR A 409 -14.80 5.81 22.31
CA THR A 409 -14.22 7.16 22.30
C THR A 409 -15.20 8.16 21.66
N CYS A 410 -15.02 9.46 21.93
CA CYS A 410 -15.87 10.51 21.44
C CYS A 410 -15.41 11.02 20.08
N ILE A 411 -16.28 10.97 19.08
CA ILE A 411 -16.11 11.63 17.79
C ILE A 411 -16.88 12.94 17.82
N ASN A 412 -16.16 14.06 17.81
CA ASN A 412 -16.73 15.39 17.83
C ASN A 412 -15.95 16.31 16.89
N GLN A 413 -16.65 17.01 16.01
CA GLN A 413 -16.07 17.98 15.11
C GLN A 413 -16.33 19.40 15.63
N LYS A 414 -15.27 20.21 15.62
CA LYS A 414 -15.27 21.59 16.12
C LYS A 414 -14.83 22.53 15.02
N PRO A 415 -15.60 23.57 14.65
CA PRO A 415 -15.19 24.54 13.64
C PRO A 415 -13.97 25.33 14.12
N ILE A 416 -13.02 25.60 13.23
CA ILE A 416 -11.81 26.39 13.50
C ILE A 416 -11.78 27.67 12.68
N VAL A 417 -12.65 27.81 11.67
CA VAL A 417 -12.74 29.00 10.81
C VAL A 417 -13.71 30.04 11.37
N SER A 418 -13.50 31.29 10.96
CA SER A 418 -14.34 32.42 11.35
C SER A 418 -15.23 32.90 10.18
N VAL A 419 -16.34 33.56 10.48
CA VAL A 419 -17.20 34.16 9.44
C VAL A 419 -16.46 35.26 8.71
N GLY A 420 -16.49 35.22 7.38
CA GLY A 420 -15.76 36.14 6.50
C GLY A 420 -14.34 35.70 6.14
N GLU A 421 -13.86 34.59 6.69
CA GLU A 421 -12.55 34.01 6.38
C GLU A 421 -12.54 33.42 4.97
N ARG A 422 -11.45 33.64 4.25
CA ARG A 422 -11.24 33.07 2.92
C ARG A 422 -10.65 31.66 3.05
N VAL A 423 -11.24 30.72 2.33
CA VAL A 423 -10.82 29.32 2.31
C VAL A 423 -10.35 28.92 0.90
N HIS A 424 -9.45 27.96 0.85
CA HIS A 424 -8.84 27.45 -0.38
C HIS A 424 -9.17 25.97 -0.53
N GLY A 425 -9.39 25.55 -1.78
CA GLY A 425 -9.50 24.14 -2.18
C GLY A 425 -8.25 23.65 -2.88
N GLY A 426 -8.30 22.45 -3.46
CA GLY A 426 -7.21 21.85 -4.26
C GLY A 426 -6.31 20.91 -3.48
N ASP A 427 -4.99 20.95 -3.74
CA ASP A 427 -4.03 19.98 -3.21
C ASP A 427 -3.75 20.14 -1.70
N ASP A 428 -3.89 21.37 -1.19
CA ASP A 428 -3.74 21.70 0.23
C ASP A 428 -4.98 22.49 0.71
N PRO A 429 -6.10 21.80 0.93
CA PRO A 429 -7.37 22.44 1.24
C PRO A 429 -7.42 22.98 2.67
N THR A 430 -8.07 24.14 2.86
CA THR A 430 -8.28 24.72 4.18
C THR A 430 -9.17 23.81 5.03
N VAL A 431 -8.73 23.54 6.26
CA VAL A 431 -9.52 22.79 7.25
C VAL A 431 -10.58 23.70 7.83
N LEU A 432 -11.85 23.33 7.68
CA LEU A 432 -13.02 24.07 8.20
C LEU A 432 -13.34 23.69 9.64
N ALA A 433 -13.17 22.43 9.97
CA ALA A 433 -13.44 21.93 11.32
C ALA A 433 -12.49 20.81 11.69
N ASP A 434 -11.96 20.87 12.91
CA ASP A 434 -11.16 19.81 13.50
C ASP A 434 -12.04 18.63 13.94
N GLY A 435 -11.45 17.43 13.91
CA GLY A 435 -12.05 16.19 14.39
C GLY A 435 -11.50 15.75 15.75
N PRO A 436 -11.73 14.50 16.15
CA PRO A 436 -11.13 13.93 17.36
C PRO A 436 -9.61 13.82 17.22
N ALA A 437 -8.88 14.11 18.30
CA ALA A 437 -7.41 14.08 18.36
C ALA A 437 -6.72 14.88 17.22
N THR A 438 -7.29 16.05 16.90
CA THR A 438 -6.71 17.01 15.94
C THR A 438 -6.70 18.41 16.53
N ASP A 439 -5.75 19.23 16.14
CA ASP A 439 -5.62 20.62 16.54
C ASP A 439 -5.09 21.45 15.35
N GLN A 440 -5.87 22.43 14.92
CA GLN A 440 -5.56 23.32 13.78
C GLN A 440 -5.18 22.57 12.49
N GLY A 441 -5.86 21.46 12.21
CA GLY A 441 -5.61 20.63 11.02
C GLY A 441 -4.38 19.73 11.10
N GLU A 442 -3.80 19.54 12.28
CA GLU A 442 -2.74 18.59 12.55
C GLU A 442 -3.18 17.48 13.51
N ILE A 443 -2.61 16.30 13.40
CA ILE A 443 -2.86 15.21 14.35
C ILE A 443 -2.26 15.58 15.70
N ALA A 444 -3.10 15.56 16.74
CA ALA A 444 -2.78 15.88 18.12
C ALA A 444 -3.20 14.71 19.03
N LEU A 445 -2.33 13.74 19.23
CA LEU A 445 -2.63 12.53 20.00
C LEU A 445 -2.58 12.73 21.52
N GLY A 446 -2.13 13.89 22.00
CA GLY A 446 -1.93 14.15 23.41
C GLY A 446 -1.72 15.62 23.72
N ARG A 447 -0.85 15.88 24.69
CA ARG A 447 -0.48 17.19 25.20
C ARG A 447 1.03 17.37 25.24
N ASN A 448 1.51 18.59 25.09
CA ASN A 448 2.92 18.91 25.23
C ASN A 448 3.27 19.07 26.72
N ILE A 449 4.12 18.21 27.26
CA ILE A 449 4.45 18.14 28.68
C ILE A 449 5.95 18.20 28.86
N LEU A 450 6.39 18.96 29.86
CA LEU A 450 7.80 19.00 30.25
C LEU A 450 8.18 17.68 30.94
N VAL A 451 9.16 16.98 30.39
CA VAL A 451 9.65 15.69 30.89
C VAL A 451 11.07 15.83 31.45
N GLY A 452 11.28 15.32 32.64
CA GLY A 452 12.62 15.19 33.23
C GLY A 452 13.09 13.74 33.19
N PHE A 453 14.25 13.49 32.61
CA PHE A 453 14.87 12.17 32.54
C PHE A 453 15.86 11.99 33.71
N MET A 454 15.43 11.34 34.77
CA MET A 454 16.24 11.05 35.94
C MET A 454 15.67 9.85 36.71
N THR A 455 16.49 9.24 37.56
CA THR A 455 16.03 8.27 38.57
C THR A 455 15.39 9.02 39.74
N TRP A 456 14.24 8.54 40.24
CA TRP A 456 13.55 9.15 41.36
C TRP A 456 13.15 8.09 42.41
N GLU A 457 13.95 7.90 43.40
CA GLU A 457 13.70 7.03 44.58
C GLU A 457 13.13 5.63 44.24
N GLY A 458 13.43 5.12 43.05
CA GLY A 458 12.94 3.83 42.54
C GLY A 458 11.47 3.81 42.05
N TYR A 459 10.72 4.92 42.17
CA TYR A 459 9.30 4.96 41.74
C TYR A 459 9.10 5.02 40.22
N ASN A 460 10.16 5.26 39.46
CA ASN A 460 10.16 5.23 38.01
C ASN A 460 10.99 4.08 37.40
N TYR A 461 11.03 2.93 38.11
CA TYR A 461 11.72 1.74 37.66
C TYR A 461 11.03 1.12 36.44
N GLU A 462 11.82 0.73 35.44
CA GLU A 462 11.36 0.22 34.13
C GLU A 462 10.45 1.22 33.41
N ASP A 463 9.21 0.85 33.08
CA ASP A 463 8.24 1.67 32.35
C ASP A 463 7.37 2.54 33.27
N ALA A 464 7.64 2.57 34.56
CA ALA A 464 6.95 3.42 35.52
C ALA A 464 7.28 4.89 35.31
N VAL A 465 6.27 5.76 35.42
CA VAL A 465 6.35 7.21 35.22
C VAL A 465 5.76 7.94 36.43
N LEU A 466 6.46 8.98 36.89
CA LEU A 466 5.93 9.90 37.89
C LEU A 466 5.26 11.09 37.21
N LEU A 467 4.07 11.41 37.64
CA LEU A 467 3.28 12.53 37.14
C LEU A 467 3.19 13.63 38.19
N ASN A 468 3.28 14.88 37.74
CA ASN A 468 3.02 16.03 38.61
C ASN A 468 1.52 16.12 38.93
N GLU A 469 1.17 16.46 40.18
CA GLU A 469 -0.23 16.66 40.63
C GLU A 469 -0.99 17.70 39.77
N ARG A 470 -0.31 18.67 39.17
CA ARG A 470 -0.89 19.66 38.28
C ARG A 470 -1.69 19.00 37.14
N LEU A 471 -1.19 17.90 36.58
CA LEU A 471 -1.84 17.17 35.47
C LEU A 471 -3.22 16.65 35.88
N VAL A 472 -3.34 16.19 37.14
CA VAL A 472 -4.61 15.70 37.72
C VAL A 472 -5.52 16.86 38.08
N ARG A 473 -4.99 17.90 38.73
CA ARG A 473 -5.76 19.04 39.16
C ARG A 473 -6.32 19.89 38.02
N GLU A 474 -5.58 20.08 36.95
CA GLU A 474 -5.99 20.81 35.76
C GLU A 474 -6.69 19.92 34.74
N ASP A 475 -6.85 18.65 35.04
CA ASP A 475 -7.58 17.66 34.22
C ASP A 475 -7.09 17.61 32.73
N LEU A 476 -5.77 17.59 32.56
CA LEU A 476 -5.16 17.77 31.24
C LEU A 476 -5.33 16.57 30.32
N TYR A 477 -5.55 15.36 30.87
CA TYR A 477 -5.69 14.12 30.11
C TYR A 477 -7.14 13.63 29.96
N THR A 478 -8.12 14.43 30.29
CA THR A 478 -9.54 14.11 30.05
C THR A 478 -9.93 14.26 28.60
#